data_dd73994765f505ee427508dc03875f90
#
_entry.id   dd73994765f505ee427508dc03875f90
#
_cell.length_a   1.000
_cell.length_b   1.000
_cell.length_c   1.000
_cell.angle_alpha   90.00
_cell.angle_beta   90.00
_cell.angle_gamma   90.00
#
_symmetry.space_group_name_H-M   'P 1'
#
loop_
_entity.id
_entity.type
_entity.pdbx_description
1 polymer ?
#
loop_
_entity_poly.entity_id
_entity_poly.type
_entity_poly.pdbx_seq_one_letter_code
_entity_poly.pdbx_strand_id
1 'polypeptide(L)'
;RQRQMCIRDRWEVGAATGSHTTDNLADRENTIWGVSATYNKDVHNVMLAYQDNAGNTGYDYAYNADGLQSIYVPNSYLSDFNGNDEKSVGLQYNYNFKNHGLPGLNWTSAFVYGWDIDVAERNNQTKIIDQAEEHEFFNQVKYTVQSGAFKDASLRLRYSYLRSSSSYNNQKVNNSEGIGSTNEWRIWLDIPVKLF
;
A
#
# COMPACT_ATOMS: atom_id res chain seq x y z
N ARG A 1 -24.40 27.92 3.17
CA ARG A 1 -24.59 27.02 4.35
C ARG A 1 -24.43 25.58 3.85
N GLN A 2 -23.21 25.04 3.89
CA GLN A 2 -22.99 23.61 3.72
C GLN A 2 -23.57 22.91 4.95
N ARG A 3 -24.59 22.09 4.73
CA ARG A 3 -25.05 21.17 5.76
C ARG A 3 -23.97 20.11 5.92
N GLN A 4 -23.24 20.20 7.01
CA GLN A 4 -22.38 19.15 7.50
C GLN A 4 -23.30 18.01 7.93
N MET A 5 -23.51 17.05 7.04
CA MET A 5 -24.19 15.82 7.38
C MET A 5 -23.22 15.01 8.21
N CYS A 6 -23.39 15.00 9.53
CA CYS A 6 -22.70 14.07 10.40
C CYS A 6 -23.18 12.65 10.09
N ILE A 7 -22.52 11.98 9.15
CA ILE A 7 -22.67 10.55 8.98
C ILE A 7 -21.91 9.92 10.15
N ARG A 8 -22.63 9.45 11.14
CA ARG A 8 -22.06 8.93 12.37
C ARG A 8 -21.28 7.63 12.14
N ASP A 9 -21.76 6.80 11.26
CA ASP A 9 -21.15 5.50 10.94
C ASP A 9 -21.30 5.24 9.44
N ARG A 10 -20.18 4.93 8.75
CA ARG A 10 -20.16 4.66 7.32
C ARG A 10 -19.30 3.44 7.01
N TRP A 11 -19.87 2.52 6.23
CA TRP A 11 -19.14 1.40 5.62
C TRP A 11 -18.83 1.72 4.16
N GLU A 12 -17.57 1.49 3.77
CA GLU A 12 -17.15 1.54 2.38
C GLU A 12 -16.54 0.21 1.99
N VAL A 13 -16.93 -0.30 0.84
CA VAL A 13 -16.36 -1.52 0.27
C VAL A 13 -15.69 -1.15 -1.04
N GLY A 14 -14.42 -1.47 -1.16
CA GLY A 14 -13.64 -1.26 -2.38
C GLY A 14 -13.22 -2.59 -2.98
N ALA A 15 -13.14 -2.63 -4.29
CA ALA A 15 -12.57 -3.73 -5.04
C ALA A 15 -11.62 -3.20 -6.13
N ALA A 16 -10.53 -3.91 -6.36
CA ALA A 16 -9.60 -3.62 -7.43
C ALA A 16 -9.21 -4.91 -8.13
N THR A 17 -8.97 -4.85 -9.41
CA THR A 17 -8.51 -5.99 -10.22
C THR A 17 -7.59 -5.50 -11.33
N GLY A 18 -6.60 -6.31 -11.67
CA GLY A 18 -5.72 -6.09 -12.81
C GLY A 18 -5.23 -7.41 -13.37
N SER A 19 -4.95 -7.42 -14.65
CA SER A 19 -4.38 -8.56 -15.36
C SER A 19 -3.29 -8.08 -16.29
N HIS A 20 -2.23 -8.84 -16.41
CA HIS A 20 -1.11 -8.53 -17.28
C HIS A 20 -0.64 -9.79 -18.01
N THR A 21 -0.52 -9.67 -19.34
CA THR A 21 0.03 -10.70 -20.23
C THR A 21 1.03 -10.05 -21.16
N THR A 22 2.27 -10.56 -21.23
CA THR A 22 3.29 -10.09 -22.18
C THR A 22 3.73 -11.20 -23.10
N ASP A 23 3.54 -11.01 -24.39
CA ASP A 23 3.92 -11.99 -25.44
C ASP A 23 5.43 -12.07 -25.69
N ASN A 24 6.23 -11.14 -25.18
CA ASN A 24 7.64 -11.00 -25.57
C ASN A 24 8.66 -11.42 -24.49
N LEU A 25 8.23 -11.85 -23.31
CA LEU A 25 9.09 -12.30 -22.22
C LEU A 25 8.58 -13.60 -21.65
N ALA A 26 8.67 -14.69 -22.44
CA ALA A 26 8.40 -16.06 -22.00
C ALA A 26 7.11 -16.19 -21.16
N ASP A 27 5.95 -16.09 -21.80
CA ASP A 27 4.64 -16.45 -21.24
C ASP A 27 4.40 -15.96 -19.80
N ARG A 28 4.64 -14.69 -19.54
CA ARG A 28 4.34 -14.09 -18.24
C ARG A 28 2.85 -13.75 -18.15
N GLU A 29 2.19 -14.38 -17.22
CA GLU A 29 0.78 -14.15 -16.94
C GLU A 29 0.58 -13.88 -15.45
N ASN A 30 -0.18 -12.82 -15.15
CA ASN A 30 -0.49 -12.45 -13.78
C ASN A 30 -1.86 -11.80 -13.70
N THR A 31 -2.57 -12.11 -12.63
CA THR A 31 -3.84 -11.47 -12.25
C THR A 31 -3.80 -11.07 -10.79
N ILE A 32 -4.00 -9.79 -10.52
CA ILE A 32 -4.12 -9.26 -9.16
C ILE A 32 -5.54 -8.77 -8.91
N TRP A 33 -6.08 -9.06 -7.75
CA TRP A 33 -7.34 -8.49 -7.28
C TRP A 33 -7.30 -8.22 -5.78
N GLY A 34 -8.12 -7.30 -5.34
CA GLY A 34 -8.22 -6.96 -3.93
C GLY A 34 -9.60 -6.47 -3.56
N VAL A 35 -9.97 -6.69 -2.32
CA VAL A 35 -11.21 -6.21 -1.71
C VAL A 35 -10.90 -5.58 -0.37
N SER A 36 -11.57 -4.47 -0.07
CA SER A 36 -11.45 -3.81 1.22
C SER A 36 -12.81 -3.37 1.75
N ALA A 37 -12.91 -3.35 3.08
CA ALA A 37 -14.05 -2.82 3.79
C ALA A 37 -13.56 -1.79 4.82
N THR A 38 -14.15 -0.60 4.80
CA THR A 38 -13.77 0.50 5.68
C THR A 38 -14.95 0.91 6.55
N TYR A 39 -14.72 0.97 7.86
CA TYR A 39 -15.66 1.49 8.83
C TYR A 39 -15.21 2.85 9.34
N ASN A 40 -16.11 3.83 9.19
CA ASN A 40 -15.85 5.21 9.60
C ASN A 40 -16.80 5.61 10.73
N LYS A 41 -16.22 6.05 11.84
CA LYS A 41 -16.98 6.57 13.00
C LYS A 41 -16.27 7.79 13.60
N ASP A 42 -16.87 8.98 13.45
CA ASP A 42 -16.36 10.27 13.92
C ASP A 42 -14.88 10.52 13.52
N VAL A 43 -13.96 10.32 14.46
CA VAL A 43 -12.51 10.52 14.27
C VAL A 43 -11.77 9.23 13.91
N HIS A 44 -12.46 8.13 13.92
CA HIS A 44 -11.92 6.79 13.70
C HIS A 44 -12.26 6.29 12.30
N ASN A 45 -11.26 5.71 11.64
CA ASN A 45 -11.43 4.98 10.39
C ASN A 45 -10.63 3.67 10.50
N VAL A 46 -11.29 2.55 10.28
CA VAL A 46 -10.69 1.21 10.29
C VAL A 46 -10.93 0.56 8.94
N MET A 47 -9.89 0.09 8.29
CA MET A 47 -9.97 -0.65 7.03
C MET A 47 -9.40 -2.05 7.23
N LEU A 48 -10.14 -3.05 6.76
CA LEU A 48 -9.68 -4.42 6.56
C LEU A 48 -9.62 -4.68 5.06
N ALA A 49 -8.51 -5.26 4.60
CA ALA A 49 -8.30 -5.54 3.19
C ALA A 49 -7.75 -6.94 2.97
N TYR A 50 -8.11 -7.54 1.85
CA TYR A 50 -7.53 -8.78 1.33
C TYR A 50 -7.13 -8.55 -0.12
N GLN A 51 -5.99 -9.11 -0.51
CA GLN A 51 -5.44 -9.03 -1.85
C GLN A 51 -4.89 -10.39 -2.23
N ASP A 52 -5.02 -10.75 -3.50
CA ASP A 52 -4.58 -12.00 -4.06
C ASP A 52 -3.92 -11.73 -5.42
N ASN A 53 -2.74 -12.26 -5.61
CA ASN A 53 -1.94 -12.14 -6.81
C ASN A 53 -1.64 -13.52 -7.34
N ALA A 54 -2.22 -13.93 -8.44
CA ALA A 54 -2.10 -15.26 -9.01
C ALA A 54 -1.50 -15.23 -10.41
N GLY A 55 -0.57 -16.14 -10.69
CA GLY A 55 0.07 -16.23 -12.01
C GLY A 55 1.36 -17.04 -11.99
N ASN A 56 2.24 -16.74 -12.91
CA ASN A 56 3.58 -17.32 -12.98
C ASN A 56 4.69 -16.29 -12.71
N THR A 57 4.32 -15.07 -12.33
CA THR A 57 5.22 -13.96 -12.01
C THR A 57 4.55 -13.01 -11.03
N GLY A 58 5.32 -12.19 -10.32
CA GLY A 58 4.78 -11.07 -9.55
C GLY A 58 4.12 -10.03 -10.46
N TYR A 59 3.14 -9.29 -9.93
CA TYR A 59 2.48 -8.22 -10.68
C TYR A 59 3.41 -7.03 -10.87
N ASP A 60 3.60 -6.62 -12.12
CA ASP A 60 4.45 -5.48 -12.48
C ASP A 60 3.60 -4.32 -12.99
N TYR A 61 3.63 -3.21 -12.26
CA TYR A 61 2.90 -1.99 -12.62
C TYR A 61 3.48 -1.27 -13.84
N ALA A 62 4.78 -1.45 -14.12
CA ALA A 62 5.49 -0.66 -15.11
C ALA A 62 5.15 -1.05 -16.55
N TYR A 63 4.84 -2.31 -16.79
CA TYR A 63 4.55 -2.82 -18.13
C TYR A 63 3.12 -2.57 -18.61
N ASN A 64 2.21 -2.26 -17.69
CA ASN A 64 0.81 -2.00 -17.99
C ASN A 64 0.53 -0.50 -18.22
N ALA A 65 1.53 0.27 -18.52
CA ALA A 65 1.47 1.74 -18.56
C ALA A 65 1.03 2.32 -19.91
N ASP A 66 0.16 1.66 -20.65
CA ASP A 66 -0.54 2.33 -21.72
C ASP A 66 -1.54 3.32 -21.09
N GLY A 67 -1.06 4.55 -20.89
CA GLY A 67 -1.80 5.63 -20.25
C GLY A 67 -1.57 5.82 -18.74
N LEU A 68 -0.55 5.23 -18.14
CA LEU A 68 -0.15 5.44 -16.72
C LEU A 68 -1.24 5.08 -15.70
N GLN A 69 -2.11 4.14 -15.98
CA GLN A 69 -3.11 3.71 -15.01
C GLN A 69 -2.51 2.68 -14.05
N SER A 70 -2.07 3.17 -12.90
CA SER A 70 -1.77 2.31 -11.76
C SER A 70 -3.07 1.78 -11.17
N ILE A 71 -3.18 0.48 -11.02
CA ILE A 71 -4.25 -0.12 -10.23
C ILE A 71 -3.96 0.18 -8.76
N TYR A 72 -4.94 0.72 -8.07
CA TYR A 72 -4.83 0.87 -6.61
C TYR A 72 -5.13 -0.47 -5.94
N VAL A 73 -4.13 -1.05 -5.30
CA VAL A 73 -4.28 -2.24 -4.48
C VAL A 73 -4.29 -1.86 -2.99
N PRO A 74 -5.20 -2.45 -2.20
CA PRO A 74 -5.50 -1.96 -0.85
C PRO A 74 -4.36 -2.17 0.15
N ASN A 75 -3.45 -3.13 -0.08
CA ASN A 75 -2.36 -3.49 0.81
C ASN A 75 -1.01 -2.84 0.44
N SER A 76 -1.00 -1.83 -0.43
CA SER A 76 0.23 -1.15 -0.87
C SER A 76 0.64 -0.03 0.09
N TYR A 77 1.83 -0.14 0.71
CA TYR A 77 2.45 0.89 1.56
C TYR A 77 3.91 1.14 1.16
N LEU A 78 4.86 0.38 1.70
CA LEU A 78 6.25 0.34 1.24
C LEU A 78 6.45 -0.85 0.31
N SER A 79 5.96 -2.04 0.68
CA SER A 79 5.74 -3.16 -0.23
C SER A 79 4.34 -3.08 -0.83
N ASP A 80 4.19 -3.58 -2.04
CA ASP A 80 2.90 -3.66 -2.74
C ASP A 80 2.22 -5.01 -2.53
N PHE A 81 2.89 -5.95 -1.86
CA PHE A 81 2.38 -7.30 -1.62
C PHE A 81 1.88 -7.96 -2.91
N ASN A 82 2.71 -7.86 -3.93
CA ASN A 82 2.42 -8.28 -5.31
C ASN A 82 3.37 -9.35 -5.83
N GLY A 83 3.99 -10.12 -4.94
CA GLY A 83 4.82 -11.27 -5.27
C GLY A 83 4.05 -12.34 -6.04
N ASN A 84 4.75 -13.27 -6.67
CA ASN A 84 4.11 -14.37 -7.40
C ASN A 84 3.31 -15.26 -6.45
N ASP A 85 2.05 -15.52 -6.77
CA ASP A 85 1.04 -16.27 -5.98
C ASP A 85 0.79 -15.70 -4.57
N GLU A 86 1.24 -14.48 -4.30
CA GLU A 86 1.10 -13.85 -2.99
C GLU A 86 -0.34 -13.52 -2.65
N LYS A 87 -0.73 -13.93 -1.44
CA LYS A 87 -1.95 -13.49 -0.77
C LYS A 87 -1.60 -12.59 0.38
N SER A 88 -2.40 -11.54 0.60
CA SER A 88 -2.15 -10.65 1.73
C SER A 88 -3.41 -10.17 2.41
N VAL A 89 -3.29 -9.92 3.72
CA VAL A 89 -4.33 -9.30 4.54
C VAL A 89 -3.75 -8.06 5.22
N GLY A 90 -4.50 -6.96 5.18
CA GLY A 90 -4.11 -5.69 5.77
C GLY A 90 -5.16 -5.15 6.74
N LEU A 91 -4.71 -4.62 7.86
CA LEU A 91 -5.53 -3.86 8.79
C LEU A 91 -4.94 -2.46 8.93
N GLN A 92 -5.74 -1.43 8.61
CA GLN A 92 -5.36 -0.04 8.77
C GLN A 92 -6.28 0.66 9.77
N TYR A 93 -5.69 1.50 10.58
CA TYR A 93 -6.40 2.41 11.48
C TYR A 93 -5.95 3.84 11.24
N ASN A 94 -6.92 4.74 11.07
CA ASN A 94 -6.70 6.17 10.99
C ASN A 94 -7.40 6.87 12.15
N TYR A 95 -6.71 7.85 12.74
CA TYR A 95 -7.23 8.68 13.80
C TYR A 95 -7.04 10.16 13.49
N ASN A 96 -8.14 10.93 13.59
CA ASN A 96 -8.11 12.38 13.44
C ASN A 96 -8.20 13.05 14.81
N PHE A 97 -7.22 13.89 15.14
CA PHE A 97 -7.09 14.50 16.45
C PHE A 97 -7.96 15.77 16.65
N LYS A 98 -8.94 16.01 15.78
CA LYS A 98 -9.83 17.20 15.87
C LYS A 98 -10.52 17.32 17.24
N ASN A 99 -10.91 16.21 17.86
CA ASN A 99 -11.59 16.17 19.16
C ASN A 99 -10.63 16.45 20.33
N HIS A 100 -9.32 16.48 20.10
CA HIS A 100 -8.28 16.84 21.07
C HIS A 100 -7.75 18.27 20.88
N GLY A 101 -8.46 19.10 20.11
CA GLY A 101 -8.05 20.48 19.84
C GLY A 101 -6.89 20.60 18.86
N LEU A 102 -6.57 19.54 18.12
CA LEU A 102 -5.51 19.50 17.10
C LEU A 102 -6.10 19.20 15.70
N PRO A 103 -6.97 20.10 15.17
CA PRO A 103 -7.50 19.93 13.83
C PRO A 103 -6.36 19.95 12.81
N GLY A 104 -6.43 19.07 11.83
CA GLY A 104 -5.36 18.90 10.83
C GLY A 104 -4.32 17.86 11.19
N LEU A 105 -4.24 17.39 12.44
CA LEU A 105 -3.38 16.28 12.82
C LEU A 105 -4.10 14.94 12.60
N ASN A 106 -3.45 14.06 11.85
CA ASN A 106 -3.94 12.71 11.57
C ASN A 106 -2.81 11.71 11.80
N TRP A 107 -3.16 10.56 12.35
CA TRP A 107 -2.28 9.41 12.49
C TRP A 107 -2.87 8.23 11.74
N THR A 108 -2.04 7.54 10.98
CA THR A 108 -2.36 6.29 10.30
C THR A 108 -1.39 5.22 10.76
N SER A 109 -1.90 4.08 11.15
CA SER A 109 -1.11 2.88 11.41
C SER A 109 -1.71 1.72 10.64
N ALA A 110 -0.85 0.88 10.04
CA ALA A 110 -1.29 -0.31 9.33
C ALA A 110 -0.35 -1.48 9.60
N PHE A 111 -0.89 -2.67 9.53
CA PHE A 111 -0.15 -3.92 9.50
C PHE A 111 -0.64 -4.74 8.32
N VAL A 112 0.29 -5.20 7.49
CA VAL A 112 0.01 -6.10 6.37
C VAL A 112 0.86 -7.35 6.53
N TYR A 113 0.25 -8.50 6.24
CA TYR A 113 0.90 -9.80 6.20
C TYR A 113 0.61 -10.48 4.88
N GLY A 114 1.67 -10.87 4.18
CA GLY A 114 1.65 -11.60 2.91
C GLY A 114 2.22 -13.01 3.08
N TRP A 115 1.63 -13.97 2.40
CA TRP A 115 2.02 -15.38 2.45
C TRP A 115 1.78 -16.08 1.12
N ASP A 116 2.15 -17.35 1.03
CA ASP A 116 2.08 -18.20 -0.16
C ASP A 116 2.92 -17.67 -1.34
N ILE A 117 3.99 -16.92 -1.06
CA ILE A 117 4.81 -16.31 -2.08
C ILE A 117 5.70 -17.35 -2.72
N ASP A 118 5.57 -17.50 -4.04
CA ASP A 118 6.45 -18.36 -4.83
C ASP A 118 7.75 -17.64 -5.19
N VAL A 119 8.86 -18.22 -4.76
CA VAL A 119 10.19 -17.73 -5.08
C VAL A 119 10.79 -18.58 -6.19
N ALA A 120 11.18 -17.97 -7.30
CA ALA A 120 11.82 -18.63 -8.43
C ALA A 120 13.27 -18.18 -8.60
N GLU A 121 14.14 -19.09 -9.03
CA GLU A 121 15.47 -18.69 -9.50
C GLU A 121 15.38 -18.02 -10.88
N ARG A 122 15.99 -16.85 -10.98
CA ARG A 122 15.98 -16.03 -12.20
C ARG A 122 16.49 -16.75 -13.45
N ASN A 123 17.41 -17.70 -13.27
CA ASN A 123 18.08 -18.35 -14.39
C ASN A 123 17.41 -19.66 -14.87
N ASN A 124 16.57 -20.30 -14.08
CA ASN A 124 15.99 -21.60 -14.40
C ASN A 124 14.47 -21.63 -14.41
N GLN A 125 13.76 -20.57 -14.04
CA GLN A 125 12.30 -20.56 -13.88
C GLN A 125 11.77 -21.70 -13.00
N THR A 126 12.64 -22.31 -12.22
CA THR A 126 12.27 -23.40 -11.33
C THR A 126 11.83 -22.81 -10.01
N LYS A 127 10.60 -23.05 -9.64
CA LYS A 127 10.06 -22.75 -8.32
C LYS A 127 10.93 -23.40 -7.24
N ILE A 128 11.58 -22.57 -6.41
CA ILE A 128 12.52 -23.09 -5.40
C ILE A 128 11.83 -23.24 -4.05
N ILE A 129 10.94 -22.34 -3.70
CA ILE A 129 10.31 -22.28 -2.39
C ILE A 129 8.87 -21.86 -2.55
N ASP A 130 7.98 -22.74 -2.13
CA ASP A 130 6.60 -22.42 -1.82
C ASP A 130 6.54 -21.83 -0.41
N GLN A 131 5.62 -20.90 -0.18
CA GLN A 131 5.29 -20.37 1.14
C GLN A 131 6.32 -19.41 1.74
N ALA A 132 6.98 -18.61 0.92
CA ALA A 132 7.64 -17.42 1.43
C ALA A 132 6.61 -16.41 1.92
N GLU A 133 7.04 -15.54 2.81
CA GLU A 133 6.16 -14.58 3.48
C GLU A 133 6.83 -13.22 3.64
N GLU A 134 5.99 -12.18 3.76
CA GLU A 134 6.43 -10.85 4.16
C GLU A 134 5.41 -10.15 5.05
N HIS A 135 5.88 -9.18 5.81
CA HIS A 135 4.98 -8.33 6.60
C HIS A 135 5.52 -6.92 6.72
N GLU A 136 4.60 -5.98 6.81
CA GLU A 136 4.92 -4.57 7.00
C GLU A 136 4.12 -3.98 8.16
N PHE A 137 4.83 -3.24 9.02
CA PHE A 137 4.22 -2.35 9.99
C PHE A 137 4.46 -0.91 9.56
N PHE A 138 3.38 -0.24 9.19
CA PHE A 138 3.38 1.10 8.65
C PHE A 138 2.84 2.09 9.67
N ASN A 139 3.48 3.25 9.78
CA ASN A 139 2.99 4.37 10.57
C ASN A 139 3.20 5.70 9.85
N GLN A 140 2.22 6.57 9.95
CA GLN A 140 2.30 7.91 9.38
C GLN A 140 1.61 8.92 10.29
N VAL A 141 2.28 10.05 10.52
CA VAL A 141 1.68 11.25 11.11
C VAL A 141 1.69 12.34 10.06
N LYS A 142 0.53 12.98 9.86
CA LYS A 142 0.39 14.12 8.97
C LYS A 142 -0.28 15.28 9.71
N TYR A 143 0.35 16.46 9.65
CA TYR A 143 -0.27 17.70 10.10
C TYR A 143 -0.49 18.64 8.92
N THR A 144 -1.68 19.21 8.82
CA THR A 144 -2.03 20.22 7.82
C THR A 144 -2.39 21.52 8.54
N VAL A 145 -1.72 22.59 8.17
CA VAL A 145 -1.92 23.93 8.77
C VAL A 145 -3.32 24.44 8.43
N GLN A 146 -4.08 24.82 9.46
CA GLN A 146 -5.51 25.15 9.32
C GLN A 146 -5.77 26.62 8.98
N SER A 147 -4.84 27.53 9.28
CA SER A 147 -5.02 28.96 9.10
C SER A 147 -3.69 29.72 8.98
N GLY A 148 -3.74 31.01 8.66
CA GLY A 148 -2.57 31.89 8.55
C GLY A 148 -1.89 31.83 7.17
N ALA A 149 -0.69 32.39 7.09
CA ALA A 149 0.08 32.51 5.84
C ALA A 149 0.45 31.18 5.19
N PHE A 150 0.58 30.14 5.99
CA PHE A 150 0.92 28.78 5.55
C PHE A 150 -0.30 27.84 5.57
N LYS A 151 -1.52 28.41 5.49
CA LYS A 151 -2.72 27.57 5.40
C LYS A 151 -2.59 26.54 4.27
N ASP A 152 -3.04 25.32 4.55
CA ASP A 152 -2.99 24.14 3.66
C ASP A 152 -1.58 23.57 3.43
N ALA A 153 -0.52 24.19 4.00
CA ALA A 153 0.79 23.51 4.06
C ALA A 153 0.70 22.25 4.92
N SER A 154 1.42 21.20 4.55
CA SER A 154 1.41 19.97 5.31
C SER A 154 2.80 19.38 5.53
N LEU A 155 3.02 18.85 6.74
CA LEU A 155 4.17 18.04 7.09
C LEU A 155 3.70 16.61 7.31
N ARG A 156 4.39 15.66 6.68
CA ARG A 156 4.12 14.22 6.81
C ARG A 156 5.40 13.51 7.20
N LEU A 157 5.32 12.70 8.24
CA LEU A 157 6.37 11.79 8.68
C LEU A 157 5.83 10.37 8.56
N ARG A 158 6.56 9.49 7.86
CA ARG A 158 6.25 8.08 7.69
C ARG A 158 7.39 7.22 8.22
N TYR A 159 7.01 6.11 8.81
CA TYR A 159 7.90 5.02 9.16
C TYR A 159 7.31 3.70 8.68
N SER A 160 8.10 2.90 7.99
CA SER A 160 7.78 1.53 7.59
C SER A 160 8.82 0.56 8.09
N TYR A 161 8.36 -0.53 8.68
CA TYR A 161 9.15 -1.69 9.08
C TYR A 161 8.71 -2.87 8.24
N LEU A 162 9.51 -3.21 7.22
CA LEU A 162 9.26 -4.31 6.28
C LEU A 162 10.19 -5.47 6.57
N ARG A 163 9.64 -6.68 6.62
CA ARG A 163 10.40 -7.93 6.75
C ARG A 163 9.84 -8.98 5.81
N SER A 164 10.75 -9.72 5.19
CA SER A 164 10.44 -10.85 4.31
C SER A 164 11.25 -12.06 4.73
N SER A 165 10.77 -13.26 4.43
CA SER A 165 11.55 -14.50 4.56
C SER A 165 12.85 -14.40 3.76
N SER A 166 13.88 -15.12 4.20
CA SER A 166 15.24 -14.97 3.64
C SER A 166 15.28 -15.22 2.13
N SER A 167 14.54 -16.21 1.64
CA SER A 167 14.46 -16.55 0.23
C SER A 167 13.86 -15.42 -0.60
N TYR A 168 12.74 -14.87 -0.18
CA TYR A 168 12.06 -13.77 -0.88
C TYR A 168 12.84 -12.47 -0.79
N ASN A 169 13.43 -12.19 0.37
CA ASN A 169 14.32 -11.05 0.53
C ASN A 169 15.52 -11.10 -0.43
N ASN A 170 16.15 -12.27 -0.58
CA ASN A 170 17.25 -12.45 -1.52
C ASN A 170 16.80 -12.27 -2.98
N GLN A 171 15.62 -12.76 -3.34
CA GLN A 171 15.05 -12.54 -4.66
C GLN A 171 14.84 -11.05 -4.93
N LYS A 172 14.16 -10.33 -4.04
CA LYS A 172 13.91 -8.89 -4.20
C LYS A 172 15.20 -8.08 -4.35
N VAL A 173 16.17 -8.32 -3.48
CA VAL A 173 17.44 -7.57 -3.47
C VAL A 173 18.33 -7.93 -4.66
N ASN A 174 18.53 -9.22 -4.94
CA ASN A 174 19.45 -9.66 -5.98
C ASN A 174 18.92 -9.46 -7.39
N ASN A 175 17.61 -9.51 -7.57
CA ASN A 175 16.96 -9.35 -8.87
C ASN A 175 16.48 -7.93 -9.14
N SER A 176 16.58 -7.03 -8.17
CA SER A 176 16.00 -5.68 -8.26
C SER A 176 14.48 -5.69 -8.51
N GLU A 177 13.78 -6.70 -8.01
CA GLU A 177 12.35 -6.91 -8.21
C GLU A 177 11.51 -6.20 -7.14
N GLY A 178 12.15 -5.51 -6.20
CA GLY A 178 11.42 -4.80 -5.16
C GLY A 178 12.28 -4.42 -3.96
N ILE A 179 11.63 -3.93 -2.93
CA ILE A 179 12.27 -3.52 -1.68
C ILE A 179 12.31 -4.72 -0.75
N GLY A 180 13.52 -5.16 -0.40
CA GLY A 180 13.75 -6.21 0.60
C GLY A 180 13.50 -5.72 2.03
N SER A 181 13.77 -6.59 3.00
CA SER A 181 13.63 -6.29 4.44
C SER A 181 14.37 -5.01 4.81
N THR A 182 13.63 -4.00 5.26
CA THR A 182 14.18 -2.67 5.54
C THR A 182 13.38 -1.90 6.60
N ASN A 183 14.02 -0.86 7.13
CA ASN A 183 13.36 0.19 7.92
C ASN A 183 13.48 1.47 7.11
N GLU A 184 12.36 2.10 6.82
CA GLU A 184 12.35 3.32 6.03
C GLU A 184 11.69 4.47 6.78
N TRP A 185 12.33 5.63 6.73
CA TRP A 185 11.77 6.90 7.15
C TRP A 185 11.62 7.83 5.97
N ARG A 186 10.44 8.45 5.83
CA ARG A 186 10.20 9.49 4.83
C ARG A 186 9.59 10.71 5.46
N ILE A 187 10.04 11.89 5.01
CA ILE A 187 9.51 13.19 5.42
C ILE A 187 9.11 13.95 4.16
N TRP A 188 7.91 14.49 4.15
CA TRP A 188 7.42 15.39 3.09
C TRP A 188 6.95 16.70 3.72
N LEU A 189 7.33 17.78 3.07
CA LEU A 189 6.83 19.12 3.34
C LEU A 189 6.18 19.65 2.06
N ASP A 190 4.87 19.83 2.11
CA ASP A 190 4.10 20.39 1.00
C ASP A 190 3.68 21.81 1.35
N ILE A 191 4.07 22.79 0.55
CA ILE A 191 3.72 24.20 0.74
C ILE A 191 2.98 24.68 -0.51
N PRO A 192 1.65 24.93 -0.44
CA PRO A 192 0.92 25.48 -1.58
C PRO A 192 1.32 26.93 -1.81
N VAL A 193 1.80 27.24 -3.00
CA VAL A 193 2.14 28.61 -3.42
C VAL A 193 1.06 29.10 -4.37
N LYS A 194 0.40 30.19 -4.01
CA LYS A 194 -0.52 30.90 -4.91
C LYS A 194 0.30 31.93 -5.67
N LEU A 195 0.43 31.74 -6.98
CA LEU A 195 1.21 32.65 -7.85
C LEU A 195 0.39 33.84 -8.35
N PHE A 196 -0.95 33.84 -8.14
CA PHE A 196 -1.88 34.89 -8.57
C PHE A 196 -3.03 35.06 -7.58
#